data_0900d60df9a8366d57a6fef350c9df9d
#
_entry.id   0900d60df9a8366d57a6fef350c9df9d
#
_cell.length_a   1.000
_cell.length_b   1.000
_cell.length_c   1.000
_cell.angle_alpha   90.00
_cell.angle_beta   90.00
_cell.angle_gamma   90.00
#
_symmetry.space_group_name_H-M   'P 1'
#
loop_
_entity.id
_entity.type
_entity.pdbx_description
1 polymer ?
#
loop_
_entity_poly.entity_id
_entity_poly.type
_entity_poly.pdbx_seq_one_letter_code
_entity_poly.pdbx_strand_id
1 'polypeptide(L)'
;RDRLRSRGLGDVYKRQDERWPLIISGGPCVCNAEPMADFFDIMQLGEGEQMLQDICATVEAGKKAGWNKDRLLFELSKIPGVYVPSFYDVTYLPDGRVESIKPNRPGVPERVTKAIVKDMDSFVPPENFVVPMVGAVQDRACVEVLRGCVRGCRFCQAGQLYRPFRERSPKLISESARVLCRNTGYDELSLSSLSTSDHSRLEDILDELNSWAETDHVSLSLPSLRVDNFSQSLVEKTTKVRKSGLTFAAEAGTQRLRDVINKNVTWDQIERGCRIAFAEGYTSVKLYFMMGLPTETLEDIKGIADTAQQVVDLYYSMEHPKGKGVQVTISVACFVPKPDTPFQFCAQDRRETLREKQKYLLSCVHSRKIKVNYHDSATSVLEGVFAKGDRRMGRVIETAYHNGAFFDTWEEFFSYDRWLEAFAACGLDPDFYNYRALGLDEVTPWSHLDVGVTHAHLVREYQKALQAQTTQPCNRQCSACGANKLLGGPCFDYSKNSL
;
A
#
# COMPACT_ATOMS: atom_id res chain seq x y z
N ARG A 1 16.77 21.03 -25.08
CA ARG A 1 15.75 20.02 -25.37
C ARG A 1 16.32 18.61 -25.13
N ASP A 2 17.56 18.33 -25.51
CA ASP A 2 18.19 17.02 -25.29
C ASP A 2 18.46 16.71 -23.81
N ARG A 3 18.66 17.72 -22.96
CA ARG A 3 18.86 17.52 -21.51
C ARG A 3 17.65 16.92 -20.78
N LEU A 4 16.42 17.20 -21.24
CA LEU A 4 15.20 16.61 -20.66
C LEU A 4 14.93 15.20 -21.20
N ARG A 5 15.30 14.92 -22.46
CA ARG A 5 15.22 13.59 -23.05
C ARG A 5 16.30 12.63 -22.54
N SER A 6 17.50 13.16 -22.22
CA SER A 6 18.60 12.36 -21.68
C SER A 6 18.43 11.95 -20.23
N ARG A 7 17.45 12.48 -19.52
CA ARG A 7 16.95 11.98 -18.23
C ARG A 7 15.91 10.88 -18.37
N GLY A 8 15.60 10.48 -19.60
CA GLY A 8 14.81 9.31 -19.90
C GLY A 8 15.54 8.03 -19.50
N LEU A 9 14.78 7.00 -19.21
CA LEU A 9 15.19 5.75 -18.59
C LEU A 9 16.40 5.06 -19.25
N GLY A 10 16.54 5.12 -20.56
CA GLY A 10 17.53 4.31 -21.29
C GLY A 10 18.98 4.79 -21.26
N ASP A 11 19.25 6.04 -20.92
CA ASP A 11 20.60 6.60 -20.97
C ASP A 11 21.23 6.84 -19.60
N VAL A 12 20.46 6.69 -18.51
CA VAL A 12 20.90 7.07 -17.17
C VAL A 12 22.14 6.27 -16.74
N TYR A 13 22.13 4.96 -16.89
CA TYR A 13 23.26 4.13 -16.47
C TYR A 13 24.48 4.25 -17.40
N LYS A 14 24.30 4.57 -18.70
CA LYS A 14 25.40 4.81 -19.66
C LYS A 14 26.12 6.13 -19.42
N ARG A 15 25.49 7.05 -18.72
CA ARG A 15 26.01 8.40 -18.45
C ARG A 15 26.29 8.66 -16.98
N GLN A 16 26.30 7.65 -16.14
CA GLN A 16 26.62 7.74 -14.73
C GLN A 16 28.12 7.97 -14.50
N ASP A 17 28.59 9.11 -14.89
CA ASP A 17 29.91 9.59 -14.54
C ASP A 17 29.83 10.68 -13.45
N GLU A 18 30.98 11.15 -13.00
CA GLU A 18 31.08 12.13 -11.91
C GLU A 18 30.39 13.49 -12.20
N ARG A 19 30.02 13.75 -13.44
CA ARG A 19 29.37 14.98 -13.88
C ARG A 19 27.85 14.96 -13.67
N TRP A 20 27.25 13.81 -13.46
CA TRP A 20 25.81 13.67 -13.31
C TRP A 20 25.40 13.61 -11.84
N PRO A 21 24.25 14.22 -11.46
CA PRO A 21 23.73 14.08 -10.10
C PRO A 21 23.41 12.61 -9.79
N LEU A 22 23.46 12.26 -8.51
CA LEU A 22 22.96 10.97 -8.04
C LEU A 22 21.47 10.84 -8.34
N ILE A 23 21.06 9.71 -8.89
CA ILE A 23 19.66 9.35 -9.11
C ILE A 23 19.21 8.50 -7.93
N ILE A 24 18.25 9.03 -7.18
CA ILE A 24 17.76 8.43 -5.93
C ILE A 24 16.30 8.05 -6.09
N SER A 25 15.92 6.87 -5.61
CA SER A 25 14.54 6.43 -5.46
C SER A 25 14.23 6.08 -4.00
N GLY A 26 12.95 6.09 -3.66
CA GLY A 26 12.42 5.70 -2.36
C GLY A 26 10.93 5.40 -2.43
N GLY A 27 10.33 5.14 -1.28
CA GLY A 27 8.92 4.84 -1.17
C GLY A 27 8.60 3.33 -1.15
N PRO A 28 7.32 2.94 -1.05
CA PRO A 28 6.93 1.56 -0.78
C PRO A 28 7.32 0.57 -1.89
N CYS A 29 7.45 1.03 -3.15
CA CYS A 29 7.81 0.14 -4.26
C CYS A 29 9.26 -0.37 -4.20
N VAL A 30 10.13 0.24 -3.40
CA VAL A 30 11.53 -0.22 -3.21
C VAL A 30 11.59 -1.57 -2.48
N CYS A 31 10.51 -2.08 -1.91
CA CYS A 31 10.45 -3.44 -1.37
C CYS A 31 10.76 -4.53 -2.44
N ASN A 32 10.49 -4.26 -3.73
CA ASN A 32 11.07 -4.96 -4.86
C ASN A 32 11.78 -3.94 -5.76
N ALA A 33 13.06 -3.70 -5.49
CA ALA A 33 13.87 -2.71 -6.18
C ALA A 33 14.33 -3.16 -7.58
N GLU A 34 14.39 -4.47 -7.82
CA GLU A 34 15.06 -5.06 -8.97
C GLU A 34 14.52 -4.62 -10.35
N PRO A 35 13.22 -4.47 -10.59
CA PRO A 35 12.72 -3.97 -11.87
C PRO A 35 13.27 -2.60 -12.28
N MET A 36 13.67 -1.79 -11.30
CA MET A 36 14.14 -0.42 -11.50
C MET A 36 15.63 -0.24 -11.16
N ALA A 37 16.33 -1.31 -10.80
CA ALA A 37 17.70 -1.29 -10.27
C ALA A 37 18.69 -0.56 -11.19
N ASP A 38 18.57 -0.74 -12.51
CA ASP A 38 19.50 -0.17 -13.49
C ASP A 38 19.33 1.35 -13.69
N PHE A 39 18.26 1.95 -13.17
CA PHE A 39 17.95 3.38 -13.37
C PHE A 39 18.37 4.26 -12.19
N PHE A 40 18.73 3.68 -11.04
CA PHE A 40 19.01 4.41 -9.82
C PHE A 40 20.42 4.10 -9.29
N ASP A 41 21.09 5.13 -8.80
CA ASP A 41 22.37 5.00 -8.10
C ASP A 41 22.16 4.41 -6.71
N ILE A 42 21.14 4.90 -6.01
CA ILE A 42 20.72 4.40 -4.69
C ILE A 42 19.20 4.34 -4.58
N MET A 43 18.72 3.37 -3.82
CA MET A 43 17.32 3.21 -3.51
C MET A 43 17.13 3.13 -1.99
N GLN A 44 16.15 3.88 -1.47
CA GLN A 44 15.90 4.02 -0.03
C GLN A 44 14.81 3.04 0.41
N LEU A 45 15.18 2.04 1.20
CA LEU A 45 14.26 1.07 1.78
C LEU A 45 13.85 1.51 3.18
N GLY A 46 12.58 1.84 3.36
CA GLY A 46 12.00 2.24 4.65
C GLY A 46 11.68 3.74 4.73
N GLU A 47 11.85 4.28 5.93
CA GLU A 47 11.42 5.64 6.30
C GLU A 47 12.55 6.63 6.10
N GLY A 48 12.25 7.73 5.46
CA GLY A 48 13.25 8.65 4.93
C GLY A 48 13.75 9.73 5.91
N GLU A 49 13.08 9.96 7.04
CA GLU A 49 13.30 11.13 7.88
C GLU A 49 14.76 11.28 8.34
N GLN A 50 15.34 10.24 8.92
CA GLN A 50 16.75 10.23 9.32
C GLN A 50 17.66 9.84 8.15
N MET A 51 17.26 8.83 7.36
CA MET A 51 18.06 8.29 6.27
C MET A 51 18.43 9.36 5.24
N LEU A 52 17.50 10.26 4.87
CA LEU A 52 17.78 11.33 3.93
C LEU A 52 18.80 12.33 4.49
N GLN A 53 18.75 12.63 5.78
CA GLN A 53 19.74 13.49 6.44
C GLN A 53 21.13 12.86 6.41
N ASP A 54 21.23 11.55 6.70
CA ASP A 54 22.48 10.80 6.66
C ASP A 54 23.07 10.73 5.23
N ILE A 55 22.21 10.54 4.22
CA ILE A 55 22.60 10.60 2.80
C ILE A 55 23.17 11.99 2.46
N CYS A 56 22.46 13.08 2.81
CA CYS A 56 22.91 14.43 2.54
C CYS A 56 24.24 14.75 3.22
N ALA A 57 24.39 14.36 4.48
CA ALA A 57 25.63 14.55 5.23
C ALA A 57 26.81 13.78 4.61
N THR A 58 26.57 12.54 4.16
CA THR A 58 27.58 11.71 3.49
C THR A 58 28.00 12.30 2.15
N VAL A 59 27.02 12.79 1.36
CA VAL A 59 27.30 13.49 0.08
C VAL A 59 28.09 14.76 0.30
N GLU A 60 27.75 15.55 1.32
CA GLU A 60 28.49 16.77 1.67
C GLU A 60 29.94 16.45 2.08
N ALA A 61 30.12 15.45 2.95
CA ALA A 61 31.46 14.99 3.35
C ALA A 61 32.27 14.50 2.15
N GLY A 62 31.66 13.74 1.24
CA GLY A 62 32.30 13.25 0.01
C GLY A 62 32.74 14.39 -0.91
N LYS A 63 31.90 15.39 -1.09
CA LYS A 63 32.25 16.61 -1.88
C LYS A 63 33.43 17.35 -1.27
N LYS A 64 33.44 17.57 0.06
CA LYS A 64 34.55 18.23 0.76
C LYS A 64 35.86 17.43 0.67
N ALA A 65 35.78 16.11 0.69
CA ALA A 65 36.94 15.21 0.64
C ALA A 65 37.37 14.83 -0.78
N GLY A 66 36.70 15.30 -1.81
CA GLY A 66 37.00 14.98 -3.22
C GLY A 66 36.82 13.51 -3.57
N TRP A 67 35.83 12.83 -2.97
CA TRP A 67 35.55 11.42 -3.30
C TRP A 67 35.02 11.32 -4.73
N ASN A 68 35.46 10.26 -5.43
CA ASN A 68 34.82 9.86 -6.67
C ASN A 68 33.48 9.19 -6.39
N LYS A 69 32.67 8.98 -7.44
CA LYS A 69 31.33 8.40 -7.34
C LYS A 69 31.34 7.01 -6.71
N ASP A 70 32.27 6.14 -7.08
CA ASP A 70 32.36 4.77 -6.55
C ASP A 70 32.56 4.75 -5.03
N ARG A 71 33.51 5.58 -4.53
CA ARG A 71 33.73 5.73 -3.09
C ARG A 71 32.51 6.31 -2.39
N LEU A 72 31.86 7.32 -2.98
CA LEU A 72 30.65 7.93 -2.41
C LEU A 72 29.53 6.89 -2.28
N LEU A 73 29.28 6.10 -3.33
CA LEU A 73 28.27 5.04 -3.31
C LEU A 73 28.61 3.96 -2.25
N PHE A 74 29.89 3.65 -2.09
CA PHE A 74 30.34 2.69 -1.06
C PHE A 74 30.07 3.21 0.36
N GLU A 75 30.33 4.49 0.64
CA GLU A 75 30.00 5.07 1.95
C GLU A 75 28.49 5.16 2.16
N LEU A 76 27.72 5.50 1.13
CA LEU A 76 26.26 5.51 1.17
C LEU A 76 25.66 4.12 1.44
N SER A 77 26.27 3.04 0.91
CA SER A 77 25.78 1.68 1.12
C SER A 77 25.86 1.19 2.58
N LYS A 78 26.59 1.90 3.44
CA LYS A 78 26.71 1.61 4.88
C LYS A 78 25.55 2.20 5.70
N ILE A 79 24.79 3.13 5.12
CA ILE A 79 23.64 3.74 5.78
C ILE A 79 22.50 2.73 5.83
N PRO A 80 21.88 2.46 7.00
CA PRO A 80 20.75 1.54 7.09
C PRO A 80 19.62 1.94 6.13
N GLY A 81 19.10 0.98 5.36
CA GLY A 81 18.04 1.21 4.38
C GLY A 81 18.53 1.67 3.01
N VAL A 82 19.81 1.98 2.82
CA VAL A 82 20.32 2.37 1.50
C VAL A 82 20.77 1.13 0.71
N TYR A 83 20.08 0.89 -0.40
CA TYR A 83 20.43 -0.12 -1.40
C TYR A 83 21.15 0.53 -2.58
N VAL A 84 22.34 0.04 -2.92
CA VAL A 84 23.13 0.47 -4.09
C VAL A 84 23.10 -0.67 -5.11
N PRO A 85 22.21 -0.64 -6.13
CA PRO A 85 21.97 -1.77 -7.03
C PRO A 85 23.23 -2.28 -7.76
N SER A 86 24.14 -1.37 -8.15
CA SER A 86 25.39 -1.70 -8.85
C SER A 86 26.37 -2.52 -8.00
N PHE A 87 26.16 -2.66 -6.70
CA PHE A 87 26.99 -3.42 -5.79
C PHE A 87 26.50 -4.85 -5.56
N TYR A 88 25.50 -5.30 -6.32
CA TYR A 88 24.93 -6.63 -6.21
C TYR A 88 24.87 -7.31 -7.58
N ASP A 89 25.40 -8.52 -7.66
CA ASP A 89 25.29 -9.38 -8.81
C ASP A 89 24.08 -10.30 -8.67
N VAL A 90 23.31 -10.43 -9.75
CA VAL A 90 22.14 -11.31 -9.84
C VAL A 90 22.48 -12.47 -10.77
N THR A 91 22.33 -13.71 -10.27
CA THR A 91 22.46 -14.92 -11.07
C THR A 91 21.11 -15.60 -11.27
N TYR A 92 20.97 -16.32 -12.38
CA TYR A 92 19.73 -16.97 -12.77
C TYR A 92 19.95 -18.46 -13.03
N LEU A 93 18.97 -19.27 -12.63
CA LEU A 93 18.89 -20.68 -12.99
C LEU A 93 18.53 -20.84 -14.49
N PRO A 94 18.78 -22.02 -15.08
CA PRO A 94 18.44 -22.27 -16.49
C PRO A 94 16.96 -22.09 -16.85
N ASP A 95 16.07 -22.22 -15.88
CA ASP A 95 14.62 -22.02 -16.03
C ASP A 95 14.19 -20.54 -15.85
N GLY A 96 15.14 -19.63 -15.66
CA GLY A 96 14.90 -18.20 -15.55
C GLY A 96 14.61 -17.70 -14.13
N ARG A 97 14.48 -18.57 -13.11
CA ARG A 97 14.35 -18.15 -11.72
C ARG A 97 15.63 -17.49 -11.23
N VAL A 98 15.52 -16.59 -10.27
CA VAL A 98 16.67 -16.02 -9.57
C VAL A 98 17.35 -17.14 -8.78
N GLU A 99 18.65 -17.31 -8.99
CA GLU A 99 19.49 -18.24 -8.21
C GLU A 99 20.06 -17.56 -6.98
N SER A 100 20.64 -16.36 -7.16
CA SER A 100 21.15 -15.57 -6.03
C SER A 100 21.24 -14.07 -6.36
N ILE A 101 21.21 -13.25 -5.30
CA ILE A 101 21.54 -11.82 -5.32
C ILE A 101 22.56 -11.60 -4.23
N LYS A 102 23.80 -11.25 -4.59
CA LYS A 102 24.91 -11.16 -3.66
C LYS A 102 25.75 -9.90 -3.87
N PRO A 103 26.31 -9.33 -2.78
CA PRO A 103 27.27 -8.24 -2.91
C PRO A 103 28.46 -8.66 -3.77
N ASN A 104 28.91 -7.79 -4.67
CA ASN A 104 30.07 -8.02 -5.53
C ASN A 104 31.36 -7.44 -4.97
N ARG A 105 31.33 -6.88 -3.77
CA ARG A 105 32.52 -6.36 -3.08
C ARG A 105 32.44 -6.50 -1.55
N PRO A 106 33.58 -6.63 -0.85
CA PRO A 106 33.62 -6.67 0.62
C PRO A 106 33.10 -5.37 1.25
N GLY A 107 32.41 -5.49 2.39
CA GLY A 107 31.90 -4.34 3.17
C GLY A 107 30.54 -3.84 2.75
N VAL A 108 29.97 -4.34 1.66
CA VAL A 108 28.55 -4.14 1.30
C VAL A 108 27.71 -5.17 2.04
N PRO A 109 26.57 -4.79 2.67
CA PRO A 109 25.75 -5.72 3.44
C PRO A 109 25.11 -6.80 2.54
N GLU A 110 25.07 -8.05 3.00
CA GLU A 110 24.37 -9.13 2.28
C GLU A 110 22.87 -8.90 2.18
N ARG A 111 22.28 -8.24 3.19
CA ARG A 111 20.88 -7.85 3.22
C ARG A 111 20.74 -6.39 3.64
N VAL A 112 19.94 -5.65 2.90
CA VAL A 112 19.63 -4.27 3.23
C VAL A 112 18.37 -4.25 4.11
N THR A 113 18.55 -3.90 5.38
CA THR A 113 17.44 -3.81 6.33
C THR A 113 16.84 -2.40 6.28
N LYS A 114 15.53 -2.30 6.19
CA LYS A 114 14.84 -1.02 6.12
C LYS A 114 15.09 -0.13 7.34
N ALA A 115 15.18 1.16 7.10
CA ALA A 115 15.20 2.17 8.15
C ALA A 115 13.78 2.42 8.69
N ILE A 116 13.67 2.72 10.00
CA ILE A 116 12.40 3.12 10.63
C ILE A 116 12.63 4.27 11.62
N VAL A 117 11.61 5.12 11.75
CA VAL A 117 11.46 6.06 12.86
C VAL A 117 10.87 5.30 14.04
N LYS A 118 11.62 5.12 15.12
CA LYS A 118 11.16 4.34 16.28
C LYS A 118 10.12 5.10 17.10
N ASP A 119 10.36 6.38 17.31
CA ASP A 119 9.47 7.30 18.04
C ASP A 119 8.83 8.27 17.05
N MET A 120 7.52 8.15 16.85
CA MET A 120 6.76 8.98 15.91
C MET A 120 6.69 10.44 16.32
N ASP A 121 6.86 10.75 17.61
CA ASP A 121 6.83 12.11 18.11
C ASP A 121 8.20 12.83 17.97
N SER A 122 9.26 12.09 17.65
CA SER A 122 10.60 12.67 17.44
C SER A 122 10.73 13.50 16.16
N PHE A 123 9.82 13.31 15.19
CA PHE A 123 9.78 14.07 13.94
C PHE A 123 8.47 14.85 13.83
N VAL A 124 8.57 16.16 13.99
CA VAL A 124 7.42 17.06 13.83
C VAL A 124 7.22 17.36 12.34
N PRO A 125 5.98 17.30 11.81
CA PRO A 125 5.68 17.72 10.43
C PRO A 125 6.11 19.18 10.20
N PRO A 126 6.53 19.55 8.96
CA PRO A 126 6.85 20.94 8.64
C PRO A 126 5.65 21.85 8.91
N GLU A 127 5.89 23.02 9.53
CA GLU A 127 4.83 23.99 9.81
C GLU A 127 4.39 24.78 8.57
N ASN A 128 5.30 24.94 7.59
CA ASN A 128 5.09 25.68 6.36
C ASN A 128 5.09 24.72 5.17
N PHE A 129 3.91 24.27 4.77
CA PHE A 129 3.74 23.47 3.55
C PHE A 129 3.64 24.38 2.32
N VAL A 130 4.16 23.89 1.20
CA VAL A 130 3.93 24.50 -0.10
C VAL A 130 2.51 24.17 -0.54
N VAL A 131 1.67 25.20 -0.67
CA VAL A 131 0.30 25.04 -1.16
C VAL A 131 0.30 25.19 -2.68
N PRO A 132 -0.28 24.24 -3.46
CA PRO A 132 -0.34 24.36 -4.91
C PRO A 132 -1.27 25.50 -5.32
N MET A 133 -0.91 26.23 -6.39
CA MET A 133 -1.75 27.29 -6.96
C MET A 133 -2.91 26.77 -7.81
N VAL A 134 -2.91 25.48 -8.14
CA VAL A 134 -3.97 24.79 -8.88
C VAL A 134 -4.68 23.81 -7.98
N GLY A 135 -5.98 23.58 -8.18
CA GLY A 135 -6.73 22.62 -7.39
C GLY A 135 -6.09 21.23 -7.46
N ALA A 136 -5.75 20.68 -6.31
CA ALA A 136 -5.20 19.33 -6.17
C ALA A 136 -6.30 18.33 -5.80
N VAL A 137 -6.09 17.04 -6.13
CA VAL A 137 -7.04 15.98 -5.77
C VAL A 137 -7.21 15.85 -4.25
N GLN A 138 -6.13 16.12 -3.49
CA GLN A 138 -6.10 16.13 -2.03
C GLN A 138 -5.92 17.59 -1.53
N ASP A 139 -6.90 18.43 -1.81
CA ASP A 139 -6.86 19.87 -1.45
C ASP A 139 -7.30 20.08 0.01
N ARG A 140 -6.45 19.59 0.93
CA ARG A 140 -6.70 19.58 2.37
C ARG A 140 -5.42 19.47 3.18
N ALA A 141 -5.46 19.89 4.46
CA ALA A 141 -4.42 19.58 5.42
C ALA A 141 -4.43 18.08 5.75
N CYS A 142 -3.26 17.46 5.86
CA CYS A 142 -3.15 16.05 6.16
C CYS A 142 -2.11 15.82 7.27
N VAL A 143 -2.50 15.14 8.35
CA VAL A 143 -1.63 14.78 9.47
C VAL A 143 -1.59 13.27 9.64
N GLU A 144 -0.38 12.68 9.63
CA GLU A 144 -0.17 11.26 9.90
C GLU A 144 -0.31 11.00 11.40
N VAL A 145 -1.22 10.08 11.77
CA VAL A 145 -1.53 9.79 13.20
C VAL A 145 -0.88 8.51 13.70
N LEU A 146 -0.61 7.57 12.79
CA LEU A 146 0.08 6.33 13.12
C LEU A 146 0.73 5.73 11.87
N ARG A 147 1.72 4.91 12.07
CA ARG A 147 2.44 4.16 11.01
C ARG A 147 2.39 2.66 11.30
N GLY A 148 2.16 1.88 10.24
CA GLY A 148 1.88 0.46 10.34
C GLY A 148 0.40 0.14 10.48
N CYS A 149 0.07 -1.15 10.66
CA CYS A 149 -1.29 -1.62 10.85
C CYS A 149 -1.30 -2.83 11.79
N VAL A 150 -2.22 -2.85 12.75
CA VAL A 150 -2.37 -3.98 13.69
C VAL A 150 -2.99 -5.21 13.04
N ARG A 151 -3.63 -5.03 11.90
CA ARG A 151 -4.33 -6.11 11.19
C ARG A 151 -3.35 -7.00 10.42
N GLY A 152 -3.79 -8.19 10.12
CA GLY A 152 -2.97 -9.19 9.43
C GLY A 152 -3.53 -9.59 8.07
N CYS A 153 -4.14 -8.67 7.33
CA CYS A 153 -4.67 -8.97 5.99
C CYS A 153 -3.56 -9.52 5.09
N ARG A 154 -3.73 -10.72 4.56
CA ARG A 154 -2.70 -11.51 3.88
C ARG A 154 -2.34 -11.01 2.49
N PHE A 155 -3.21 -10.23 1.88
CA PHE A 155 -2.97 -9.58 0.58
C PHE A 155 -2.30 -8.22 0.71
N CYS A 156 -2.35 -7.58 1.88
CA CYS A 156 -2.03 -6.18 2.05
C CYS A 156 -0.52 -5.96 2.22
N GLN A 157 0.14 -5.46 1.17
CA GLN A 157 1.56 -5.15 1.20
C GLN A 157 1.88 -4.03 2.20
N ALA A 158 1.10 -2.94 2.21
CA ALA A 158 1.27 -1.85 3.16
C ALA A 158 1.20 -2.33 4.61
N GLY A 159 0.28 -3.26 4.93
CA GLY A 159 0.15 -3.88 6.24
C GLY A 159 1.37 -4.68 6.68
N GLN A 160 2.26 -5.08 5.77
CA GLN A 160 3.53 -5.74 6.05
C GLN A 160 4.69 -4.74 6.03
N LEU A 161 4.78 -3.89 5.01
CA LEU A 161 5.90 -2.96 4.81
C LEU A 161 6.02 -1.91 5.91
N TYR A 162 4.90 -1.40 6.43
CA TYR A 162 4.90 -0.36 7.45
C TYR A 162 4.95 -0.89 8.90
N ARG A 163 5.10 -2.20 9.11
CA ARG A 163 5.43 -2.77 10.44
C ARG A 163 6.81 -2.32 10.90
N PRO A 164 7.02 -2.13 12.22
CA PRO A 164 6.09 -2.27 13.34
C PRO A 164 5.04 -1.15 13.40
N PHE A 165 3.94 -1.40 14.14
CA PHE A 165 2.92 -0.40 14.43
C PHE A 165 3.44 0.62 15.45
N ARG A 166 3.26 1.91 15.17
CA ARG A 166 3.66 3.04 16.04
C ARG A 166 2.64 4.16 15.91
N GLU A 167 2.38 4.84 17.01
CA GLU A 167 1.39 5.91 17.12
C GLU A 167 2.06 7.25 17.46
N ARG A 168 1.46 8.33 17.01
CA ARG A 168 1.77 9.69 17.39
C ARG A 168 0.86 10.12 18.54
N SER A 169 1.38 10.95 19.48
CA SER A 169 0.57 11.42 20.59
C SER A 169 -0.57 12.35 20.16
N PRO A 170 -1.75 12.27 20.80
CA PRO A 170 -2.90 13.13 20.48
C PRO A 170 -2.57 14.61 20.51
N LYS A 171 -1.80 15.05 21.52
CA LYS A 171 -1.38 16.44 21.66
C LYS A 171 -0.58 16.92 20.44
N LEU A 172 0.44 16.15 20.01
CA LEU A 172 1.26 16.54 18.86
C LEU A 172 0.45 16.53 17.56
N ILE A 173 -0.49 15.58 17.42
CA ILE A 173 -1.43 15.55 16.27
C ILE A 173 -2.24 16.83 16.23
N SER A 174 -2.85 17.23 17.35
CA SER A 174 -3.71 18.41 17.44
C SER A 174 -2.92 19.71 17.19
N GLU A 175 -1.75 19.86 17.82
CA GLU A 175 -0.89 21.03 17.65
C GLU A 175 -0.41 21.17 16.20
N SER A 176 0.11 20.07 15.60
CA SER A 176 0.57 20.07 14.21
C SER A 176 -0.57 20.36 13.23
N ALA A 177 -1.75 19.78 13.46
CA ALA A 177 -2.94 20.00 12.63
C ALA A 177 -3.37 21.47 12.63
N ARG A 178 -3.42 22.08 13.80
CA ARG A 178 -3.82 23.47 13.96
C ARG A 178 -2.84 24.44 13.30
N VAL A 179 -1.53 24.22 13.49
CA VAL A 179 -0.49 25.02 12.84
C VAL A 179 -0.58 24.87 11.31
N LEU A 180 -0.74 23.64 10.84
CA LEU A 180 -0.85 23.36 9.42
C LEU A 180 -2.07 24.05 8.78
N CYS A 181 -3.26 23.93 9.36
CA CYS A 181 -4.46 24.60 8.83
C CYS A 181 -4.31 26.12 8.82
N ARG A 182 -3.73 26.72 9.86
CA ARG A 182 -3.49 28.18 9.94
C ARG A 182 -2.51 28.67 8.88
N ASN A 183 -1.41 27.93 8.65
CA ASN A 183 -0.36 28.36 7.73
C ASN A 183 -0.72 28.11 6.26
N THR A 184 -1.59 27.16 5.96
CA THR A 184 -2.02 26.82 4.60
C THR A 184 -3.35 27.45 4.21
N GLY A 185 -4.21 27.77 5.19
CA GLY A 185 -5.57 28.25 4.95
C GLY A 185 -6.56 27.15 4.57
N TYR A 186 -6.19 25.87 4.70
CA TYR A 186 -7.12 24.76 4.47
C TYR A 186 -8.21 24.68 5.54
N ASP A 187 -9.44 24.47 5.11
CA ASP A 187 -10.65 24.30 5.94
C ASP A 187 -11.09 22.83 6.09
N GLU A 188 -10.30 21.89 5.54
CA GLU A 188 -10.46 20.45 5.72
C GLU A 188 -9.16 19.85 6.27
N LEU A 189 -9.27 19.07 7.34
CA LEU A 189 -8.19 18.29 7.96
C LEU A 189 -8.46 16.80 7.78
N SER A 190 -7.51 16.07 7.22
CA SER A 190 -7.55 14.62 7.08
C SER A 190 -6.54 13.94 7.99
N LEU A 191 -6.96 12.94 8.76
CA LEU A 191 -6.08 12.09 9.56
C LEU A 191 -5.59 10.92 8.72
N SER A 192 -4.30 10.92 8.38
CA SER A 192 -3.71 9.91 7.50
C SER A 192 -3.14 8.73 8.28
N SER A 193 -3.54 7.53 7.89
CA SER A 193 -2.96 6.26 8.33
C SER A 193 -3.49 5.08 7.51
N LEU A 194 -2.94 3.88 7.75
CA LEU A 194 -3.49 2.64 7.19
C LEU A 194 -4.77 2.16 7.90
N SER A 195 -5.01 2.60 9.14
CA SER A 195 -6.19 2.21 9.92
C SER A 195 -6.38 3.18 11.10
N THR A 196 -6.93 4.35 10.83
CA THR A 196 -7.11 5.42 11.82
C THR A 196 -7.95 4.96 13.02
N SER A 197 -8.97 4.14 12.78
CA SER A 197 -9.83 3.58 13.83
C SER A 197 -9.13 2.57 14.76
N ASP A 198 -7.91 2.16 14.45
CA ASP A 198 -7.09 1.28 15.32
C ASP A 198 -6.10 2.05 16.21
N HIS A 199 -6.10 3.39 16.17
CA HIS A 199 -5.31 4.20 17.10
C HIS A 199 -5.80 4.03 18.53
N SER A 200 -4.90 3.73 19.47
CA SER A 200 -5.24 3.39 20.86
C SER A 200 -5.93 4.54 21.62
N ARG A 201 -5.72 5.78 21.17
CA ARG A 201 -6.24 7.00 21.79
C ARG A 201 -7.05 7.84 20.78
N LEU A 202 -7.82 7.20 19.90
CA LEU A 202 -8.58 7.91 18.86
C LEU A 202 -9.59 8.91 19.45
N GLU A 203 -10.28 8.54 20.53
CA GLU A 203 -11.25 9.43 21.20
C GLU A 203 -10.56 10.69 21.72
N ASP A 204 -9.38 10.56 22.34
CA ASP A 204 -8.59 11.71 22.81
C ASP A 204 -8.17 12.62 21.66
N ILE A 205 -7.76 12.04 20.51
CA ILE A 205 -7.41 12.82 19.31
C ILE A 205 -8.61 13.63 18.85
N LEU A 206 -9.78 13.02 18.76
CA LEU A 206 -10.99 13.70 18.29
C LEU A 206 -11.42 14.79 19.26
N ASP A 207 -11.32 14.59 20.57
CA ASP A 207 -11.65 15.58 21.57
C ASP A 207 -10.69 16.77 21.50
N GLU A 208 -9.38 16.53 21.39
CA GLU A 208 -8.37 17.56 21.19
C GLU A 208 -8.60 18.36 19.90
N LEU A 209 -8.88 17.71 18.79
CA LEU A 209 -9.17 18.36 17.51
C LEU A 209 -10.45 19.18 17.56
N ASN A 210 -11.53 18.62 18.10
CA ASN A 210 -12.83 19.32 18.23
C ASN A 210 -12.77 20.54 19.14
N SER A 211 -11.82 20.61 20.07
CA SER A 211 -11.66 21.77 20.98
C SER A 211 -11.39 23.07 20.24
N TRP A 212 -10.88 23.02 19.02
CA TRP A 212 -10.55 24.21 18.22
C TRP A 212 -11.13 24.17 16.78
N ALA A 213 -11.31 22.98 16.18
CA ALA A 213 -11.69 22.83 14.79
C ALA A 213 -13.05 23.47 14.48
N GLU A 214 -14.03 23.37 15.40
CA GLU A 214 -15.35 24.00 15.25
C GLU A 214 -15.24 25.53 15.26
N THR A 215 -14.42 26.10 16.13
CA THR A 215 -14.19 27.54 16.23
C THR A 215 -13.42 28.07 15.01
N ASP A 216 -12.42 27.33 14.55
CA ASP A 216 -11.58 27.68 13.42
C ASP A 216 -12.25 27.28 12.05
N HIS A 217 -13.50 26.75 12.07
CA HIS A 217 -14.26 26.29 10.91
C HIS A 217 -13.58 25.23 10.05
N VAL A 218 -12.81 24.33 10.68
CA VAL A 218 -12.10 23.24 10.01
C VAL A 218 -12.92 21.95 10.10
N SER A 219 -13.19 21.32 8.96
CA SER A 219 -13.87 20.02 8.89
C SER A 219 -12.88 18.87 9.09
N LEU A 220 -13.32 17.83 9.84
CA LEU A 220 -12.51 16.64 10.10
C LEU A 220 -12.88 15.50 9.14
N SER A 221 -11.88 14.89 8.50
CA SER A 221 -12.04 13.75 7.60
C SER A 221 -11.23 12.56 8.12
N LEU A 222 -11.91 11.39 8.23
CA LEU A 222 -11.30 10.12 8.66
C LEU A 222 -11.40 9.09 7.54
N PRO A 223 -10.48 9.10 6.57
CA PRO A 223 -10.62 8.30 5.34
C PRO A 223 -10.45 6.79 5.56
N SER A 224 -9.74 6.36 6.61
CA SER A 224 -9.35 4.97 6.85
C SER A 224 -10.15 4.32 7.98
N LEU A 225 -11.47 4.54 8.01
CA LEU A 225 -12.35 3.91 8.98
C LEU A 225 -12.67 2.47 8.59
N ARG A 226 -12.49 1.56 9.53
CA ARG A 226 -12.93 0.17 9.37
C ARG A 226 -14.37 0.03 9.87
N VAL A 227 -15.14 -0.82 9.20
CA VAL A 227 -16.53 -1.07 9.54
C VAL A 227 -16.73 -1.69 10.92
N ASP A 228 -15.77 -2.51 11.37
CA ASP A 228 -15.80 -3.14 12.70
C ASP A 228 -15.59 -2.15 13.86
N ASN A 229 -14.94 -1.02 13.62
CA ASN A 229 -14.73 0.06 14.58
C ASN A 229 -15.64 1.28 14.32
N PHE A 230 -16.63 1.16 13.43
CA PHE A 230 -17.55 2.25 13.12
C PHE A 230 -18.61 2.34 14.21
N SER A 231 -18.66 3.46 14.95
CA SER A 231 -19.56 3.70 16.06
C SER A 231 -20.37 5.01 15.86
N GLN A 232 -21.49 5.11 16.54
CA GLN A 232 -22.31 6.32 16.49
C GLN A 232 -21.54 7.53 17.07
N SER A 233 -20.84 7.35 18.20
CA SER A 233 -19.98 8.39 18.80
C SER A 233 -18.94 8.93 17.81
N LEU A 234 -18.33 8.04 17.00
CA LEU A 234 -17.34 8.44 16.00
C LEU A 234 -17.99 9.27 14.88
N VAL A 235 -19.17 8.88 14.43
CA VAL A 235 -19.93 9.62 13.40
C VAL A 235 -20.32 11.00 13.92
N GLU A 236 -20.87 11.09 15.12
CA GLU A 236 -21.24 12.35 15.74
C GLU A 236 -20.08 13.34 15.88
N LYS A 237 -18.88 12.82 16.28
CA LYS A 237 -17.67 13.63 16.41
C LYS A 237 -17.07 14.12 15.09
N THR A 238 -17.32 13.40 13.99
CA THR A 238 -16.71 13.70 12.67
C THR A 238 -17.63 14.41 11.70
N THR A 239 -18.96 14.34 11.88
CA THR A 239 -19.94 14.89 10.93
C THR A 239 -20.42 16.31 11.26
N LYS A 240 -19.88 16.96 12.29
CA LYS A 240 -20.32 18.27 12.76
C LYS A 240 -20.27 19.36 11.68
N VAL A 241 -19.29 19.32 10.78
CA VAL A 241 -19.11 20.37 9.76
C VAL A 241 -19.57 19.90 8.37
N ARG A 242 -19.22 18.68 7.93
CA ARG A 242 -19.59 18.17 6.59
C ARG A 242 -19.70 16.65 6.56
N LYS A 243 -20.74 16.10 5.90
CA LYS A 243 -20.87 14.65 5.65
C LYS A 243 -20.03 14.24 4.44
N SER A 244 -19.09 13.32 4.62
CA SER A 244 -18.34 12.68 3.54
C SER A 244 -19.03 11.40 3.06
N GLY A 245 -18.66 10.89 1.86
CA GLY A 245 -19.17 9.62 1.36
C GLY A 245 -18.71 8.45 2.24
N LEU A 246 -19.58 7.45 2.44
CA LEU A 246 -19.30 6.28 3.26
C LEU A 246 -18.74 5.14 2.42
N THR A 247 -17.60 4.60 2.82
CA THR A 247 -16.93 3.49 2.13
C THR A 247 -16.54 2.40 3.12
N PHE A 248 -16.92 1.16 2.82
CA PHE A 248 -16.53 -0.02 3.60
C PHE A 248 -15.79 -1.02 2.72
N ALA A 249 -14.69 -1.54 3.24
CA ALA A 249 -13.85 -2.54 2.58
C ALA A 249 -14.14 -3.94 3.14
N ALA A 250 -15.12 -4.64 2.57
CA ALA A 250 -15.43 -6.03 2.89
C ALA A 250 -14.38 -6.99 2.28
N GLU A 251 -13.80 -6.62 1.14
CA GLU A 251 -12.76 -7.29 0.34
C GLU A 251 -13.18 -8.61 -0.29
N ALA A 252 -14.05 -9.41 0.33
CA ALA A 252 -14.54 -10.68 -0.21
C ALA A 252 -16.04 -10.87 0.06
N GLY A 253 -16.73 -11.58 -0.84
CA GLY A 253 -18.18 -11.75 -0.80
C GLY A 253 -18.66 -12.70 0.30
N THR A 254 -17.90 -13.73 0.63
CA THR A 254 -18.27 -14.75 1.65
C THR A 254 -17.40 -14.63 2.90
N GLN A 255 -17.92 -15.14 4.04
CA GLN A 255 -17.13 -15.20 5.28
C GLN A 255 -15.92 -16.12 5.13
N ARG A 256 -16.08 -17.27 4.46
CA ARG A 256 -14.98 -18.18 4.17
C ARG A 256 -13.80 -17.45 3.51
N LEU A 257 -14.08 -16.69 2.46
CA LEU A 257 -13.02 -16.00 1.73
C LEU A 257 -12.46 -14.80 2.52
N ARG A 258 -13.29 -14.11 3.34
CA ARG A 258 -12.80 -13.11 4.31
C ARG A 258 -11.83 -13.72 5.32
N ASP A 259 -12.06 -14.97 5.75
CA ASP A 259 -11.16 -15.69 6.67
C ASP A 259 -9.87 -16.11 5.95
N VAL A 260 -9.92 -16.58 4.70
CA VAL A 260 -8.74 -16.84 3.86
C VAL A 260 -7.82 -15.63 3.78
N ILE A 261 -8.37 -14.47 3.50
CA ILE A 261 -7.59 -13.22 3.39
C ILE A 261 -7.28 -12.56 4.74
N ASN A 262 -7.73 -13.14 5.83
CA ASN A 262 -7.61 -12.64 7.21
C ASN A 262 -8.14 -11.18 7.36
N LYS A 263 -9.29 -10.90 6.76
CA LYS A 263 -9.89 -9.55 6.85
C LYS A 263 -10.47 -9.27 8.23
N ASN A 264 -10.91 -10.31 8.95
CA ASN A 264 -11.52 -10.23 10.29
C ASN A 264 -12.71 -9.23 10.32
N VAL A 265 -13.60 -9.31 9.34
CA VAL A 265 -14.85 -8.55 9.24
C VAL A 265 -15.98 -9.53 8.99
N THR A 266 -17.05 -9.45 9.80
CA THR A 266 -18.25 -10.27 9.66
C THR A 266 -19.39 -9.50 9.00
N TRP A 267 -20.43 -10.24 8.54
CA TRP A 267 -21.65 -9.60 8.04
C TRP A 267 -22.29 -8.71 9.10
N ASP A 268 -22.42 -9.18 10.35
CA ASP A 268 -23.04 -8.41 11.43
C ASP A 268 -22.36 -7.05 11.68
N GLN A 269 -21.04 -6.99 11.48
CA GLN A 269 -20.30 -5.73 11.58
C GLN A 269 -20.58 -4.81 10.41
N ILE A 270 -20.70 -5.33 9.18
CA ILE A 270 -21.09 -4.55 7.99
C ILE A 270 -22.52 -4.04 8.16
N GLU A 271 -23.45 -4.92 8.56
CA GLU A 271 -24.84 -4.56 8.82
C GLU A 271 -24.96 -3.47 9.87
N ARG A 272 -24.28 -3.62 11.02
CA ARG A 272 -24.27 -2.61 12.08
C ARG A 272 -23.75 -1.27 11.58
N GLY A 273 -22.64 -1.26 10.85
CA GLY A 273 -22.08 -0.04 10.27
C GLY A 273 -23.03 0.64 9.30
N CYS A 274 -23.70 -0.12 8.45
CA CYS A 274 -24.72 0.40 7.53
C CYS A 274 -25.95 0.93 8.27
N ARG A 275 -26.40 0.25 9.35
CA ARG A 275 -27.54 0.73 10.18
C ARG A 275 -27.22 2.09 10.80
N ILE A 276 -26.07 2.27 11.41
CA ILE A 276 -25.63 3.55 11.97
C ILE A 276 -25.62 4.62 10.88
N ALA A 277 -25.04 4.34 9.73
CA ALA A 277 -24.98 5.27 8.62
C ALA A 277 -26.36 5.69 8.10
N PHE A 278 -27.26 4.73 7.91
CA PHE A 278 -28.60 5.01 7.42
C PHE A 278 -29.45 5.79 8.44
N ALA A 279 -29.30 5.50 9.74
CA ALA A 279 -29.93 6.28 10.82
C ALA A 279 -29.46 7.75 10.80
N GLU A 280 -28.19 7.99 10.47
CA GLU A 280 -27.62 9.33 10.28
C GLU A 280 -27.97 9.98 8.94
N GLY A 281 -28.83 9.33 8.13
CA GLY A 281 -29.37 9.88 6.89
C GLY A 281 -28.46 9.73 5.67
N TYR A 282 -27.45 8.83 5.72
CA TYR A 282 -26.71 8.45 4.52
C TYR A 282 -27.61 7.65 3.58
N THR A 283 -27.50 7.90 2.28
CA THR A 283 -28.27 7.20 1.23
C THR A 283 -27.34 6.58 0.17
N SER A 284 -26.03 6.66 0.37
CA SER A 284 -25.03 6.07 -0.52
C SER A 284 -23.98 5.35 0.28
N VAL A 285 -23.70 4.09 -0.11
CA VAL A 285 -22.63 3.26 0.48
C VAL A 285 -21.80 2.69 -0.64
N LYS A 286 -20.46 2.79 -0.52
CA LYS A 286 -19.51 2.15 -1.42
C LYS A 286 -18.85 0.96 -0.72
N LEU A 287 -18.89 -0.19 -1.37
CA LEU A 287 -18.30 -1.43 -0.89
C LEU A 287 -17.10 -1.80 -1.78
N TYR A 288 -15.93 -1.97 -1.17
CA TYR A 288 -14.74 -2.46 -1.87
C TYR A 288 -14.63 -3.97 -1.76
N PHE A 289 -14.32 -4.61 -2.91
CA PHE A 289 -14.03 -6.03 -3.03
C PHE A 289 -12.81 -6.27 -3.91
N MET A 290 -12.26 -7.48 -3.81
CA MET A 290 -11.26 -8.00 -4.73
C MET A 290 -11.79 -9.25 -5.43
N MET A 291 -11.29 -9.51 -6.64
CA MET A 291 -11.60 -10.67 -7.47
C MET A 291 -10.29 -11.35 -7.89
N GLY A 292 -10.29 -12.68 -7.99
CA GLY A 292 -9.08 -13.47 -8.27
C GLY A 292 -8.28 -13.80 -7.03
N LEU A 293 -8.89 -13.76 -5.86
CA LEU A 293 -8.27 -14.12 -4.58
C LEU A 293 -7.90 -15.60 -4.52
N PRO A 294 -6.84 -15.99 -3.79
CA PRO A 294 -6.51 -17.40 -3.59
C PRO A 294 -7.70 -18.19 -3.04
N THR A 295 -7.96 -19.36 -3.59
CA THR A 295 -9.10 -20.27 -3.26
C THR A 295 -10.50 -19.74 -3.59
N GLU A 296 -10.62 -18.63 -4.32
CA GLU A 296 -11.88 -18.03 -4.72
C GLU A 296 -12.71 -18.96 -5.62
N THR A 297 -14.00 -19.03 -5.38
CA THR A 297 -15.00 -19.79 -6.15
C THR A 297 -16.07 -18.86 -6.74
N LEU A 298 -16.91 -19.37 -7.64
CA LEU A 298 -18.04 -18.60 -8.17
C LEU A 298 -19.06 -18.25 -7.08
N GLU A 299 -19.17 -19.04 -6.03
CA GLU A 299 -20.00 -18.72 -4.87
C GLU A 299 -19.49 -17.47 -4.14
N ASP A 300 -18.17 -17.32 -4.02
CA ASP A 300 -17.57 -16.12 -3.43
C ASP A 300 -17.83 -14.86 -4.28
N ILE A 301 -17.80 -15.01 -5.62
CA ILE A 301 -18.13 -13.92 -6.54
C ILE A 301 -19.61 -13.54 -6.42
N LYS A 302 -20.52 -14.54 -6.39
CA LYS A 302 -21.95 -14.30 -6.15
C LYS A 302 -22.17 -13.61 -4.81
N GLY A 303 -21.42 -13.99 -3.78
CA GLY A 303 -21.47 -13.39 -2.44
C GLY A 303 -21.19 -11.88 -2.43
N ILE A 304 -20.47 -11.35 -3.42
CA ILE A 304 -20.29 -9.89 -3.59
C ILE A 304 -21.62 -9.23 -3.93
N ALA A 305 -22.38 -9.78 -4.88
CA ALA A 305 -23.70 -9.29 -5.25
C ALA A 305 -24.71 -9.45 -4.09
N ASP A 306 -24.69 -10.60 -3.43
CA ASP A 306 -25.55 -10.91 -2.29
C ASP A 306 -25.31 -9.91 -1.13
N THR A 307 -24.04 -9.62 -0.80
CA THR A 307 -23.69 -8.62 0.23
C THR A 307 -24.26 -7.23 -0.11
N ALA A 308 -24.12 -6.80 -1.35
CA ALA A 308 -24.66 -5.51 -1.78
C ALA A 308 -26.21 -5.48 -1.74
N GLN A 309 -26.85 -6.59 -2.13
CA GLN A 309 -28.32 -6.72 -2.04
C GLN A 309 -28.80 -6.67 -0.59
N GLN A 310 -28.11 -7.36 0.32
CA GLN A 310 -28.43 -7.32 1.76
C GLN A 310 -28.34 -5.87 2.31
N VAL A 311 -27.38 -5.06 1.86
CA VAL A 311 -27.28 -3.64 2.25
C VAL A 311 -28.47 -2.82 1.68
N VAL A 312 -28.91 -3.10 0.47
CA VAL A 312 -30.13 -2.49 -0.11
C VAL A 312 -31.37 -2.86 0.71
N ASP A 313 -31.54 -4.15 0.99
CA ASP A 313 -32.69 -4.68 1.76
C ASP A 313 -32.72 -4.11 3.18
N LEU A 314 -31.53 -4.00 3.81
CA LEU A 314 -31.37 -3.37 5.11
C LEU A 314 -31.90 -1.93 5.14
N TYR A 315 -31.54 -1.09 4.14
CA TYR A 315 -32.04 0.28 4.04
C TYR A 315 -33.55 0.35 4.00
N TYR A 316 -34.19 -0.51 3.19
CA TYR A 316 -35.67 -0.52 3.05
C TYR A 316 -36.37 -1.18 4.23
N SER A 317 -35.67 -1.93 5.09
CA SER A 317 -36.21 -2.46 6.35
C SER A 317 -36.20 -1.45 7.49
N MET A 318 -35.52 -0.31 7.33
CA MET A 318 -35.39 0.75 8.32
C MET A 318 -36.33 1.93 7.96
N GLU A 319 -36.63 2.79 8.93
CA GLU A 319 -37.22 4.10 8.64
C GLU A 319 -36.27 4.93 7.78
N HIS A 320 -36.75 5.43 6.67
CA HIS A 320 -35.97 6.24 5.72
C HIS A 320 -36.80 7.40 5.16
N PRO A 321 -36.16 8.50 4.72
CA PRO A 321 -36.86 9.65 4.18
C PRO A 321 -37.69 9.28 2.94
N LYS A 322 -38.98 9.68 2.92
CA LYS A 322 -39.88 9.46 1.78
C LYS A 322 -39.31 10.07 0.50
N GLY A 323 -39.30 9.29 -0.60
CA GLY A 323 -38.82 9.75 -1.90
C GLY A 323 -37.28 9.65 -2.09
N LYS A 324 -36.52 9.30 -1.05
CA LYS A 324 -35.09 9.03 -1.16
C LYS A 324 -34.80 7.52 -1.20
N GLY A 325 -34.11 7.06 -2.24
CA GLY A 325 -33.65 5.68 -2.37
C GLY A 325 -32.19 5.54 -1.97
N VAL A 326 -31.77 4.31 -1.67
CA VAL A 326 -30.35 4.00 -1.44
C VAL A 326 -29.63 3.75 -2.77
N GLN A 327 -28.36 4.11 -2.83
CA GLN A 327 -27.43 3.71 -3.89
C GLN A 327 -26.26 2.94 -3.26
N VAL A 328 -26.10 1.67 -3.63
CA VAL A 328 -24.94 0.85 -3.24
C VAL A 328 -24.00 0.75 -4.44
N THR A 329 -22.74 1.09 -4.25
CA THR A 329 -21.70 0.95 -5.28
C THR A 329 -20.75 -0.16 -4.89
N ILE A 330 -20.69 -1.21 -5.69
CA ILE A 330 -19.65 -2.23 -5.63
C ILE A 330 -18.43 -1.72 -6.44
N SER A 331 -17.26 -1.71 -5.84
CA SER A 331 -16.00 -1.42 -6.53
C SER A 331 -15.06 -2.62 -6.38
N VAL A 332 -14.73 -3.27 -7.50
CA VAL A 332 -13.96 -4.51 -7.53
C VAL A 332 -12.59 -4.26 -8.12
N ALA A 333 -11.53 -4.56 -7.37
CA ALA A 333 -10.16 -4.60 -7.86
C ALA A 333 -9.77 -6.04 -8.22
N CYS A 334 -8.91 -6.23 -9.23
CA CYS A 334 -8.28 -7.52 -9.45
C CYS A 334 -7.20 -7.75 -8.38
N PHE A 335 -7.16 -8.95 -7.83
CA PHE A 335 -6.09 -9.33 -6.91
C PHE A 335 -4.75 -9.37 -7.64
N VAL A 336 -3.74 -8.78 -7.02
CA VAL A 336 -2.35 -8.81 -7.47
C VAL A 336 -1.49 -9.35 -6.33
N PRO A 337 -0.79 -10.49 -6.51
CA PRO A 337 0.14 -10.98 -5.50
C PRO A 337 1.33 -10.01 -5.36
N LYS A 338 1.56 -9.55 -4.14
CA LYS A 338 2.57 -8.53 -3.85
C LYS A 338 3.77 -9.13 -3.09
N PRO A 339 4.99 -8.64 -3.32
CA PRO A 339 6.16 -8.94 -2.52
C PRO A 339 5.93 -8.74 -1.02
N ASP A 340 6.63 -9.49 -0.20
CA ASP A 340 6.60 -9.40 1.27
C ASP A 340 5.21 -9.62 1.90
N THR A 341 4.27 -10.23 1.17
CA THR A 341 2.97 -10.65 1.69
C THR A 341 2.84 -12.16 1.76
N PRO A 342 1.98 -12.72 2.63
CA PRO A 342 1.66 -14.15 2.60
C PRO A 342 1.21 -14.64 1.22
N PHE A 343 0.59 -13.79 0.42
CA PHE A 343 0.12 -14.15 -0.93
C PHE A 343 1.14 -13.91 -2.05
N GLN A 344 2.39 -13.57 -1.73
CA GLN A 344 3.47 -13.52 -2.73
C GLN A 344 3.68 -14.87 -3.43
N PHE A 345 3.36 -15.98 -2.76
CA PHE A 345 3.49 -17.34 -3.30
C PHE A 345 2.43 -17.71 -4.33
N CYS A 346 1.33 -16.94 -4.41
CA CYS A 346 0.23 -17.21 -5.33
C CYS A 346 0.55 -16.78 -6.76
N ALA A 347 -0.02 -17.50 -7.73
CA ALA A 347 -0.21 -16.98 -9.07
C ALA A 347 -1.35 -15.96 -9.09
N GLN A 348 -1.35 -15.04 -10.04
CA GLN A 348 -2.52 -14.23 -10.36
C GLN A 348 -3.43 -14.99 -11.32
N ASP A 349 -4.74 -14.75 -11.28
CA ASP A 349 -5.66 -15.26 -12.29
C ASP A 349 -5.33 -14.71 -13.68
N ARG A 350 -5.48 -15.54 -14.70
CA ARG A 350 -5.34 -15.10 -16.09
C ARG A 350 -6.40 -14.06 -16.45
N ARG A 351 -6.06 -13.20 -17.39
CA ARG A 351 -6.93 -12.10 -17.82
C ARG A 351 -8.30 -12.59 -18.30
N GLU A 352 -8.33 -13.73 -18.98
CA GLU A 352 -9.55 -14.39 -19.44
C GLU A 352 -10.43 -14.80 -18.27
N THR A 353 -9.86 -15.45 -17.27
CA THR A 353 -10.54 -15.87 -16.03
C THR A 353 -11.11 -14.66 -15.27
N LEU A 354 -10.33 -13.57 -15.13
CA LEU A 354 -10.81 -12.35 -14.51
C LEU A 354 -12.02 -11.76 -15.26
N ARG A 355 -11.99 -11.74 -16.59
CA ARG A 355 -13.11 -11.28 -17.42
C ARG A 355 -14.35 -12.16 -17.29
N GLU A 356 -14.18 -13.47 -17.21
CA GLU A 356 -15.28 -14.41 -16.98
C GLU A 356 -15.92 -14.18 -15.60
N LYS A 357 -15.11 -14.01 -14.56
CA LYS A 357 -15.57 -13.67 -13.20
C LYS A 357 -16.30 -12.32 -13.17
N GLN A 358 -15.81 -11.31 -13.87
CA GLN A 358 -16.48 -9.99 -14.00
C GLN A 358 -17.84 -10.13 -14.66
N LYS A 359 -17.94 -10.88 -15.76
CA LYS A 359 -19.22 -11.15 -16.44
C LYS A 359 -20.19 -11.89 -15.53
N TYR A 360 -19.69 -12.89 -14.80
CA TYR A 360 -20.50 -13.65 -13.84
C TYR A 360 -21.02 -12.74 -12.71
N LEU A 361 -20.19 -11.89 -12.13
CA LEU A 361 -20.62 -10.91 -11.13
C LEU A 361 -21.76 -10.02 -11.66
N LEU A 362 -21.60 -9.48 -12.87
CA LEU A 362 -22.62 -8.66 -13.50
C LEU A 362 -23.95 -9.40 -13.67
N SER A 363 -23.91 -10.70 -14.00
CA SER A 363 -25.10 -11.53 -14.15
C SER A 363 -25.82 -11.82 -12.82
N CYS A 364 -25.10 -11.70 -11.69
CA CYS A 364 -25.67 -11.87 -10.33
C CYS A 364 -26.34 -10.58 -9.78
N VAL A 365 -26.09 -9.42 -10.39
CA VAL A 365 -26.63 -8.14 -9.91
C VAL A 365 -27.92 -7.79 -10.65
N HIS A 366 -29.06 -7.84 -9.95
CA HIS A 366 -30.38 -7.59 -10.55
C HIS A 366 -30.99 -6.25 -10.14
N SER A 367 -30.55 -5.66 -9.03
CA SER A 367 -31.11 -4.43 -8.50
C SER A 367 -30.55 -3.18 -9.20
N ARG A 368 -31.44 -2.29 -9.66
CA ARG A 368 -31.04 -0.96 -10.19
C ARG A 368 -30.45 -0.04 -9.11
N LYS A 369 -30.51 -0.42 -7.84
CA LYS A 369 -29.91 0.29 -6.72
C LYS A 369 -28.44 -0.07 -6.51
N ILE A 370 -27.94 -1.05 -7.25
CA ILE A 370 -26.55 -1.50 -7.16
C ILE A 370 -25.82 -1.10 -8.45
N LYS A 371 -24.75 -0.33 -8.30
CA LYS A 371 -23.81 -0.01 -9.38
C LYS A 371 -22.53 -0.84 -9.20
N VAL A 372 -22.03 -1.42 -10.27
CA VAL A 372 -20.77 -2.18 -10.27
C VAL A 372 -19.72 -1.41 -11.06
N ASN A 373 -18.58 -1.16 -10.43
CA ASN A 373 -17.36 -0.66 -11.05
C ASN A 373 -16.27 -1.71 -10.84
N TYR A 374 -15.44 -1.97 -11.85
CA TYR A 374 -14.30 -2.87 -11.75
C TYR A 374 -13.10 -2.30 -12.51
N HIS A 375 -11.91 -2.69 -12.09
CA HIS A 375 -10.67 -2.28 -12.72
C HIS A 375 -10.41 -3.07 -14.00
N ASP A 376 -9.71 -2.45 -14.95
CA ASP A 376 -9.26 -3.15 -16.16
C ASP A 376 -8.26 -4.26 -15.80
N SER A 377 -8.47 -5.43 -16.41
CA SER A 377 -7.65 -6.61 -16.14
C SER A 377 -6.25 -6.51 -16.75
N ALA A 378 -6.05 -5.74 -17.82
CA ALA A 378 -4.75 -5.61 -18.47
C ALA A 378 -3.76 -4.83 -17.61
N THR A 379 -4.21 -3.70 -17.02
CA THR A 379 -3.41 -2.92 -16.06
C THR A 379 -3.04 -3.77 -14.85
N SER A 380 -4.01 -4.52 -14.31
CA SER A 380 -3.79 -5.37 -13.13
C SER A 380 -2.83 -6.53 -13.41
N VAL A 381 -2.85 -7.10 -14.60
CA VAL A 381 -1.91 -8.15 -15.02
C VAL A 381 -0.50 -7.59 -15.15
N LEU A 382 -0.35 -6.44 -15.81
CA LEU A 382 0.96 -5.78 -15.93
C LEU A 382 1.52 -5.38 -14.55
N GLU A 383 0.67 -4.89 -13.66
CA GLU A 383 1.04 -4.61 -12.26
C GLU A 383 1.59 -5.86 -11.57
N GLY A 384 0.96 -7.03 -11.78
CA GLY A 384 1.41 -8.31 -11.23
C GLY A 384 2.77 -8.73 -11.78
N VAL A 385 3.03 -8.52 -13.07
CA VAL A 385 4.31 -8.80 -13.70
C VAL A 385 5.43 -7.97 -13.07
N PHE A 386 5.23 -6.66 -12.91
CA PHE A 386 6.23 -5.79 -12.27
C PHE A 386 6.36 -6.04 -10.77
N ALA A 387 5.28 -6.38 -10.08
CA ALA A 387 5.33 -6.71 -8.66
C ALA A 387 6.23 -7.90 -8.35
N LYS A 388 6.31 -8.88 -9.26
CA LYS A 388 7.19 -10.07 -9.16
C LYS A 388 8.43 -10.00 -10.05
N GLY A 389 8.60 -8.92 -10.79
CA GLY A 389 9.69 -8.72 -11.74
C GLY A 389 11.07 -8.72 -11.10
N ASP A 390 12.05 -9.09 -11.88
CA ASP A 390 13.49 -9.06 -11.52
C ASP A 390 14.25 -7.98 -12.32
N ARG A 391 15.57 -7.93 -12.18
CA ARG A 391 16.41 -6.90 -12.81
C ARG A 391 16.28 -6.83 -14.34
N ARG A 392 15.93 -7.93 -15.01
CA ARG A 392 15.72 -7.97 -16.47
C ARG A 392 14.55 -7.08 -16.91
N MET A 393 13.62 -6.72 -16.00
CA MET A 393 12.54 -5.78 -16.28
C MET A 393 13.04 -4.40 -16.70
N GLY A 394 14.22 -3.96 -16.26
CA GLY A 394 14.80 -2.69 -16.67
C GLY A 394 14.87 -2.55 -18.19
N ARG A 395 15.30 -3.61 -18.89
CA ARG A 395 15.35 -3.62 -20.36
C ARG A 395 13.96 -3.56 -21.00
N VAL A 396 12.96 -4.19 -20.40
CA VAL A 396 11.58 -4.14 -20.88
C VAL A 396 11.02 -2.72 -20.74
N ILE A 397 11.26 -2.08 -19.60
CA ILE A 397 10.83 -0.69 -19.34
C ILE A 397 11.49 0.26 -20.34
N GLU A 398 12.79 0.14 -20.57
CA GLU A 398 13.53 0.94 -21.56
C GLU A 398 12.96 0.74 -22.96
N THR A 399 12.71 -0.51 -23.37
CA THR A 399 12.14 -0.83 -24.68
C THR A 399 10.73 -0.28 -24.82
N ALA A 400 9.87 -0.46 -23.83
CA ALA A 400 8.51 0.09 -23.86
C ALA A 400 8.51 1.62 -23.95
N TYR A 401 9.41 2.30 -23.22
CA TYR A 401 9.60 3.73 -23.34
C TYR A 401 9.98 4.17 -24.75
N HIS A 402 10.94 3.49 -25.39
CA HIS A 402 11.32 3.78 -26.77
C HIS A 402 10.21 3.48 -27.78
N ASN A 403 9.33 2.53 -27.49
CA ASN A 403 8.14 2.24 -28.26
C ASN A 403 6.98 3.22 -27.99
N GLY A 404 7.17 4.24 -27.17
CA GLY A 404 6.19 5.31 -26.90
C GLY A 404 5.27 5.05 -25.71
N ALA A 405 5.67 4.24 -24.72
CA ALA A 405 4.96 4.10 -23.45
C ALA A 405 5.22 5.34 -22.57
N PHE A 406 4.43 6.38 -22.81
CA PHE A 406 4.44 7.62 -22.02
C PHE A 406 3.09 7.79 -21.35
N PHE A 407 3.10 8.20 -20.09
CA PHE A 407 1.88 8.50 -19.32
C PHE A 407 0.92 7.31 -19.16
N ASP A 408 1.42 6.08 -19.12
CA ASP A 408 0.63 4.85 -19.04
C ASP A 408 -0.23 4.75 -17.75
N THR A 409 -0.11 5.68 -16.81
CA THR A 409 -1.03 5.86 -15.67
C THR A 409 -2.42 6.33 -16.12
N TRP A 410 -2.52 6.95 -17.29
CA TRP A 410 -3.77 7.44 -17.88
C TRP A 410 -4.29 6.42 -18.89
N GLU A 411 -5.57 6.04 -18.77
CA GLU A 411 -6.21 5.03 -19.61
C GLU A 411 -6.07 5.31 -21.11
N GLU A 412 -6.15 6.58 -21.50
CA GLU A 412 -6.04 6.99 -22.91
C GLU A 412 -4.65 6.80 -23.53
N PHE A 413 -3.60 6.70 -22.72
CA PHE A 413 -2.22 6.51 -23.17
C PHE A 413 -1.74 5.08 -22.97
N PHE A 414 -2.41 4.31 -22.13
CA PHE A 414 -2.02 2.94 -21.81
C PHE A 414 -2.26 1.99 -23.01
N SER A 415 -1.26 1.21 -23.36
CA SER A 415 -1.36 0.15 -24.38
C SER A 415 -0.72 -1.13 -23.85
N TYR A 416 -1.55 -2.12 -23.57
CA TYR A 416 -1.06 -3.44 -23.12
C TYR A 416 -0.23 -4.14 -24.21
N ASP A 417 -0.62 -4.02 -25.48
CA ASP A 417 0.08 -4.64 -26.61
C ASP A 417 1.51 -4.08 -26.77
N ARG A 418 1.71 -2.78 -26.54
CA ARG A 418 3.04 -2.16 -26.54
C ARG A 418 3.97 -2.78 -25.50
N TRP A 419 3.45 -3.13 -24.33
CA TRP A 419 4.20 -3.83 -23.31
C TRP A 419 4.52 -5.26 -23.70
N LEU A 420 3.58 -5.99 -24.31
CA LEU A 420 3.83 -7.35 -24.84
C LEU A 420 4.91 -7.36 -25.92
N GLU A 421 4.92 -6.38 -26.82
CA GLU A 421 5.98 -6.18 -27.83
C GLU A 421 7.34 -5.93 -27.16
N ALA A 422 7.39 -5.12 -26.09
CA ALA A 422 8.62 -4.86 -25.35
C ALA A 422 9.15 -6.13 -24.66
N PHE A 423 8.27 -6.94 -24.04
CA PHE A 423 8.63 -8.25 -23.49
C PHE A 423 9.20 -9.18 -24.54
N ALA A 424 8.53 -9.31 -25.68
CA ALA A 424 8.98 -10.15 -26.79
C ALA A 424 10.33 -9.71 -27.35
N ALA A 425 10.54 -8.40 -27.54
CA ALA A 425 11.80 -7.84 -27.99
C ALA A 425 12.97 -8.11 -27.01
N CYS A 426 12.68 -8.22 -25.71
CA CYS A 426 13.66 -8.56 -24.68
C CYS A 426 13.85 -10.07 -24.47
N GLY A 427 13.08 -10.92 -25.17
CA GLY A 427 13.09 -12.38 -25.01
C GLY A 427 12.56 -12.84 -23.64
N LEU A 428 11.65 -12.09 -23.03
CA LEU A 428 11.04 -12.38 -21.75
C LEU A 428 9.56 -12.68 -21.90
N ASP A 429 9.06 -13.62 -21.09
CA ASP A 429 7.66 -13.99 -21.04
C ASP A 429 7.00 -13.37 -19.81
N PRO A 430 6.01 -12.46 -19.94
CA PRO A 430 5.31 -11.90 -18.79
C PRO A 430 4.55 -12.98 -17.98
N ASP A 431 4.09 -14.06 -18.61
CA ASP A 431 3.39 -15.18 -17.95
C ASP A 431 4.29 -15.85 -16.89
N PHE A 432 5.60 -15.89 -17.10
CA PHE A 432 6.57 -16.43 -16.15
C PHE A 432 6.52 -15.70 -14.79
N TYR A 433 6.35 -14.39 -14.80
CA TYR A 433 6.33 -13.58 -13.57
C TYR A 433 4.98 -13.65 -12.86
N ASN A 434 3.89 -13.62 -13.61
CA ASN A 434 2.58 -13.36 -13.07
C ASN A 434 1.75 -14.61 -12.79
N TYR A 435 1.75 -15.57 -13.73
CA TYR A 435 0.88 -16.74 -13.65
C TYR A 435 1.55 -17.97 -13.04
N ARG A 436 2.76 -17.82 -12.55
CA ARG A 436 3.48 -18.85 -11.81
C ARG A 436 3.34 -18.66 -10.30
N ALA A 437 2.98 -19.71 -9.60
CA ALA A 437 3.12 -19.76 -8.15
C ALA A 437 4.62 -19.86 -7.78
N LEU A 438 5.04 -19.13 -6.76
CA LEU A 438 6.42 -19.22 -6.24
C LEU A 438 6.54 -20.41 -5.29
N GLY A 439 7.67 -21.11 -5.34
CA GLY A 439 8.04 -22.09 -4.34
C GLY A 439 8.24 -21.44 -2.97
N LEU A 440 7.91 -22.17 -1.89
CA LEU A 440 8.03 -21.60 -0.54
C LEU A 440 9.46 -21.26 -0.16
N ASP A 441 10.46 -21.97 -0.72
CA ASP A 441 11.89 -21.76 -0.48
C ASP A 441 12.61 -21.10 -1.69
N GLU A 442 11.85 -20.59 -2.66
CA GLU A 442 12.39 -19.96 -3.85
C GLU A 442 13.04 -18.62 -3.52
N VAL A 443 14.23 -18.37 -4.08
CA VAL A 443 14.89 -17.07 -3.99
C VAL A 443 14.11 -16.08 -4.86
N THR A 444 13.54 -15.07 -4.20
CA THR A 444 12.75 -14.03 -4.88
C THR A 444 13.63 -12.82 -5.25
N PRO A 445 13.24 -12.01 -6.24
CA PRO A 445 13.96 -10.79 -6.60
C PRO A 445 14.19 -9.81 -5.45
N TRP A 446 13.37 -9.87 -4.40
CA TRP A 446 13.45 -9.00 -3.21
C TRP A 446 14.05 -9.67 -1.98
N SER A 447 14.57 -10.90 -2.07
CA SER A 447 15.04 -11.66 -0.90
C SER A 447 16.25 -11.06 -0.17
N HIS A 448 17.02 -10.19 -0.84
CA HIS A 448 18.14 -9.43 -0.27
C HIS A 448 17.69 -8.13 0.44
N LEU A 449 16.42 -7.75 0.34
CA LEU A 449 15.84 -6.61 1.02
C LEU A 449 15.02 -7.07 2.24
N ASP A 450 15.32 -6.50 3.40
CA ASP A 450 14.67 -6.88 4.67
C ASP A 450 13.68 -5.80 5.12
N VAL A 451 12.42 -6.02 4.88
CA VAL A 451 11.33 -5.13 5.31
C VAL A 451 10.90 -5.36 6.76
N GLY A 452 11.62 -6.22 7.50
CA GLY A 452 11.36 -6.51 8.90
C GLY A 452 10.35 -7.64 9.15
N VAL A 453 9.73 -8.19 8.10
CA VAL A 453 8.83 -9.34 8.20
C VAL A 453 9.59 -10.59 7.79
N THR A 454 9.58 -11.62 8.65
CA THR A 454 10.34 -12.84 8.38
C THR A 454 9.65 -13.73 7.35
N HIS A 455 10.44 -14.39 6.50
CA HIS A 455 9.97 -15.37 5.54
C HIS A 455 9.11 -16.47 6.21
N ALA A 456 9.55 -16.99 7.37
CA ALA A 456 8.81 -18.00 8.14
C ALA A 456 7.40 -17.51 8.56
N HIS A 457 7.21 -16.23 8.84
CA HIS A 457 5.89 -15.66 9.10
C HIS A 457 5.02 -15.68 7.84
N LEU A 458 5.56 -15.28 6.69
CA LEU A 458 4.81 -15.26 5.43
C LEU A 458 4.35 -16.66 5.03
N VAL A 459 5.23 -17.67 5.14
CA VAL A 459 4.90 -19.08 4.87
C VAL A 459 3.80 -19.58 5.82
N ARG A 460 3.95 -19.33 7.13
CA ARG A 460 2.97 -19.75 8.13
C ARG A 460 1.58 -19.12 7.88
N GLU A 461 1.52 -17.83 7.57
CA GLU A 461 0.26 -17.16 7.26
C GLU A 461 -0.34 -17.62 5.91
N TYR A 462 0.49 -17.95 4.93
CA TYR A 462 0.03 -18.55 3.68
C TYR A 462 -0.62 -19.93 3.93
N GLN A 463 0.02 -20.78 4.74
CA GLN A 463 -0.53 -22.11 5.09
C GLN A 463 -1.86 -22.00 5.85
N LYS A 464 -1.98 -21.06 6.79
CA LYS A 464 -3.25 -20.78 7.47
C LYS A 464 -4.34 -20.29 6.49
N ALA A 465 -3.96 -19.47 5.50
CA ALA A 465 -4.89 -19.00 4.47
C ALA A 465 -5.55 -20.15 3.71
N LEU A 466 -4.76 -21.15 3.30
CA LEU A 466 -5.26 -22.33 2.58
C LEU A 466 -6.26 -23.15 3.41
N GLN A 467 -6.25 -23.00 4.73
CA GLN A 467 -7.16 -23.64 5.67
C GLN A 467 -8.27 -22.72 6.18
N ALA A 468 -8.39 -21.50 5.63
CA ALA A 468 -9.28 -20.44 6.09
C ALA A 468 -9.15 -20.12 7.60
N GLN A 469 -7.98 -20.38 8.20
CA GLN A 469 -7.72 -20.09 9.61
C GLN A 469 -7.35 -18.61 9.77
N THR A 470 -7.99 -17.92 10.72
CA THR A 470 -7.71 -16.53 11.01
C THR A 470 -6.55 -16.35 11.98
N THR A 471 -5.93 -15.16 11.94
CA THR A 471 -4.91 -14.69 12.89
C THR A 471 -5.41 -13.42 13.54
N GLN A 472 -5.32 -13.33 14.85
CA GLN A 472 -5.75 -12.16 15.61
C GLN A 472 -4.92 -10.91 15.26
N PRO A 473 -5.51 -9.70 15.41
CA PRO A 473 -4.76 -8.44 15.30
C PRO A 473 -3.58 -8.39 16.28
N CYS A 474 -2.46 -7.78 15.86
CA CYS A 474 -1.22 -7.83 16.64
C CYS A 474 -1.26 -7.02 17.95
N ASN A 475 -2.23 -6.12 18.14
CA ASN A 475 -2.50 -5.47 19.43
C ASN A 475 -3.24 -6.38 20.44
N ARG A 476 -3.83 -7.49 19.97
CA ARG A 476 -4.44 -8.52 20.84
C ARG A 476 -3.50 -9.69 21.09
N GLN A 477 -2.79 -10.13 20.04
CA GLN A 477 -1.89 -11.27 20.13
C GLN A 477 -0.73 -11.14 19.14
N CYS A 478 0.49 -11.32 19.61
CA CYS A 478 1.68 -11.29 18.76
C CYS A 478 1.68 -12.47 17.76
N SER A 479 1.73 -12.14 16.46
CA SER A 479 1.82 -13.13 15.38
C SER A 479 3.25 -13.61 15.09
N ALA A 480 4.25 -13.16 15.87
CA ALA A 480 5.68 -13.45 15.67
C ALA A 480 6.15 -13.16 14.24
N CYS A 481 5.77 -11.99 13.70
CA CYS A 481 6.15 -11.58 12.34
C CYS A 481 7.63 -11.20 12.19
N GLY A 482 8.32 -10.85 13.29
CA GLY A 482 9.73 -10.44 13.29
C GLY A 482 9.98 -8.94 13.33
N ALA A 483 8.99 -8.11 13.01
CA ALA A 483 9.16 -6.65 12.91
C ALA A 483 9.54 -5.97 14.25
N ASN A 484 9.30 -6.61 15.36
CA ASN A 484 9.72 -6.15 16.69
C ASN A 484 11.25 -6.00 16.81
N LYS A 485 12.05 -6.72 16.01
CA LYS A 485 13.51 -6.59 15.99
C LYS A 485 13.96 -5.18 15.58
N LEU A 486 13.20 -4.53 14.69
CA LEU A 486 13.49 -3.16 14.26
C LEU A 486 13.32 -2.13 15.42
N LEU A 487 12.40 -2.38 16.34
CA LEU A 487 12.24 -1.55 17.53
C LEU A 487 13.30 -1.84 18.62
N GLY A 488 13.85 -3.06 18.60
CA GLY A 488 14.71 -3.57 19.69
C GLY A 488 13.94 -4.08 20.90
N GLY A 489 12.61 -4.32 20.76
CA GLY A 489 11.74 -4.76 21.85
C GLY A 489 10.35 -5.17 21.34
N PRO A 490 9.39 -5.49 22.22
CA PRO A 490 8.03 -5.85 21.83
C PRO A 490 7.30 -4.66 21.18
N CYS A 491 6.41 -4.93 20.21
CA CYS A 491 5.58 -3.88 19.59
C CYS A 491 4.44 -3.39 20.50
N PHE A 492 3.96 -4.25 21.40
CA PHE A 492 2.87 -3.96 22.33
C PHE A 492 3.18 -4.54 23.70
N ASP A 493 2.69 -3.87 24.73
CA ASP A 493 2.69 -4.37 26.11
C ASP A 493 1.40 -5.14 26.38
N TYR A 494 1.47 -6.45 26.27
CA TYR A 494 0.31 -7.33 26.46
C TYR A 494 -0.05 -7.53 27.94
N SER A 495 0.78 -7.09 28.87
CA SER A 495 0.48 -7.20 30.31
C SER A 495 -0.69 -6.32 30.74
N LYS A 496 -0.97 -5.28 29.96
CA LYS A 496 -2.09 -4.33 30.18
C LYS A 496 -3.43 -4.80 29.59
N ASN A 497 -3.43 -5.88 28.81
CA ASN A 497 -4.63 -6.38 28.11
C ASN A 497 -5.30 -7.57 28.83
N SER A 498 -4.92 -7.88 30.07
CA SER A 498 -5.56 -8.89 30.92
C SER A 498 -6.66 -8.23 31.76
N LEU A 499 -7.75 -7.80 31.11
CA LEU A 499 -9.05 -7.52 31.73
C LEU A 499 -10.17 -7.98 30.79
#